data_52caeb752265d2e73f0472ad932f6a21
#
_entry.id   52caeb752265d2e73f0472ad932f6a21
#
_cell.length_a   1.000
_cell.length_b   1.000
_cell.length_c   1.000
_cell.angle_alpha   90.00
_cell.angle_beta   90.00
_cell.angle_gamma   90.00
#
_symmetry.space_group_name_H-M   'P 1'
#
loop_
_entity.id
_entity.type
_entity.pdbx_description
1 polymer ?
#
loop_
_entity_poly.entity_id
_entity_poly.type
_entity_poly.pdbx_seq_one_letter_code
_entity_poly.pdbx_strand_id
1 'polypeptide(L)'
;MKIRNIDLGEKPLFLAPMEDVTDIGFRMLCKRFGAAMVYTEFVSAEALVRNIKSTINKLSIADSERPVGIQIYGRDVESMVEAAKIVEQVSPDVIDLNFGCPVKKVASKGAGSGMLRNIPLMLDITREVVKAVRTPVTVKTRLGWDSENLVITTLAEQLQDCGIEALTIHGRTRAQMYTGNADWSLIKEVKDNPRIHIPIIGNGDITTAEEAKMAFERYGVDAVMVGRATFGRPWVFKEMNELIRGIDGSSTALTIDDKIDILKEQLEINVEKIDEYRGILHTRRHLASSPIFKGIPDFKQTRIAMLRANTVEELNSILEDCRVRLKSIESAE
;
A
#
# COMPACT_ATOMS: atom_id res chain seq x y z
N MET A 1 -0.36 16.67 -8.48
CA MET A 1 -0.87 15.52 -9.25
C MET A 1 -2.38 15.40 -9.04
N LYS A 2 -3.13 14.99 -10.07
CA LYS A 2 -4.59 14.79 -9.95
C LYS A 2 -4.97 13.43 -10.53
N ILE A 3 -5.96 12.79 -9.92
CA ILE A 3 -6.71 11.67 -10.50
C ILE A 3 -8.12 12.18 -10.71
N ARG A 4 -8.49 12.47 -11.97
CA ARG A 4 -9.73 13.18 -12.34
C ARG A 4 -9.88 14.50 -11.55
N ASN A 5 -10.82 14.60 -10.62
CA ASN A 5 -11.07 15.76 -9.77
C ASN A 5 -10.42 15.68 -8.38
N ILE A 6 -9.73 14.59 -8.06
CA ILE A 6 -9.08 14.38 -6.78
C ILE A 6 -7.69 15.04 -6.83
N ASP A 7 -7.50 16.13 -6.10
CA ASP A 7 -6.20 16.80 -5.99
C ASP A 7 -5.37 16.15 -4.87
N LEU A 8 -4.22 15.63 -5.22
CA LEU A 8 -3.31 14.91 -4.32
C LEU A 8 -2.06 15.74 -3.96
N GLY A 9 -2.01 17.01 -4.41
CA GLY A 9 -0.90 17.92 -4.15
C GLY A 9 0.32 17.66 -5.04
N GLU A 10 1.44 18.27 -4.63
CA GLU A 10 2.73 18.12 -5.31
C GLU A 10 3.53 16.97 -4.71
N LYS A 11 4.19 16.16 -5.57
CA LYS A 11 5.02 15.02 -5.17
C LYS A 11 4.36 14.11 -4.11
N PRO A 12 3.11 13.65 -4.34
CA PRO A 12 2.35 12.93 -3.33
C PRO A 12 2.93 11.55 -3.07
N LEU A 13 2.85 11.13 -1.79
CA LEU A 13 3.21 9.79 -1.34
C LEU A 13 1.95 8.95 -1.08
N PHE A 14 1.94 7.72 -1.57
CA PHE A 14 0.81 6.79 -1.45
C PHE A 14 1.18 5.62 -0.55
N LEU A 15 0.22 5.16 0.26
CA LEU A 15 0.35 3.87 0.95
C LEU A 15 -0.01 2.73 -0.01
N ALA A 16 0.89 1.77 -0.19
CA ALA A 16 0.62 0.60 -1.03
C ALA A 16 -0.45 -0.32 -0.40
N PRO A 17 -1.33 -0.94 -1.21
CA PRO A 17 -2.23 -2.00 -0.73
C PRO A 17 -1.44 -3.24 -0.32
N MET A 18 -1.61 -3.71 0.93
CA MET A 18 -0.87 -4.84 1.48
C MET A 18 -1.78 -5.70 2.35
N GLU A 19 -1.92 -6.99 2.00
CA GLU A 19 -2.72 -7.96 2.74
C GLU A 19 -2.22 -8.12 4.17
N ASP A 20 -3.14 -8.16 5.12
CA ASP A 20 -2.90 -8.24 6.56
C ASP A 20 -2.06 -7.07 7.14
N VAL A 21 -1.98 -5.93 6.44
CA VAL A 21 -1.19 -4.76 6.83
C VAL A 21 -1.98 -3.46 6.72
N THR A 22 -2.64 -3.22 5.57
CA THR A 22 -3.37 -1.97 5.35
C THR A 22 -4.81 -2.05 5.84
N ASP A 23 -4.97 -2.49 7.10
CA ASP A 23 -6.22 -2.38 7.84
C ASP A 23 -6.62 -0.91 8.05
N ILE A 24 -7.88 -0.69 8.46
CA ILE A 24 -8.45 0.65 8.57
C ILE A 24 -7.69 1.54 9.56
N GLY A 25 -7.26 1.02 10.71
CA GLY A 25 -6.52 1.79 11.70
C GLY A 25 -5.15 2.22 11.18
N PHE A 26 -4.45 1.33 10.52
CA PHE A 26 -3.15 1.67 9.92
C PHE A 26 -3.28 2.70 8.79
N ARG A 27 -4.29 2.59 7.93
CA ARG A 27 -4.54 3.58 6.86
C ARG A 27 -4.83 4.97 7.44
N MET A 28 -5.67 5.05 8.49
CA MET A 28 -5.97 6.31 9.19
C MET A 28 -4.71 6.97 9.74
N LEU A 29 -3.81 6.19 10.36
CA LEU A 29 -2.52 6.70 10.86
C LEU A 29 -1.61 7.17 9.72
N CYS A 30 -1.44 6.36 8.67
CA CYS A 30 -0.64 6.77 7.52
C CYS A 30 -1.16 8.07 6.89
N LYS A 31 -2.48 8.23 6.82
CA LYS A 31 -3.12 9.45 6.34
C LYS A 31 -2.81 10.65 7.23
N ARG A 32 -2.92 10.50 8.54
CA ARG A 32 -2.56 11.54 9.52
C ARG A 32 -1.10 11.98 9.39
N PHE A 33 -0.20 11.05 9.07
CA PHE A 33 1.21 11.35 8.84
C PHE A 33 1.55 11.80 7.42
N GLY A 34 0.55 12.05 6.58
CA GLY A 34 0.75 12.74 5.29
C GLY A 34 0.81 11.82 4.07
N ALA A 35 0.33 10.57 4.16
CA ALA A 35 0.02 9.82 2.96
C ALA A 35 -1.08 10.56 2.18
N ALA A 36 -0.79 10.97 0.94
CA ALA A 36 -1.75 11.69 0.11
C ALA A 36 -2.94 10.81 -0.28
N MET A 37 -2.69 9.51 -0.47
CA MET A 37 -3.70 8.50 -0.77
C MET A 37 -3.34 7.18 -0.11
N VAL A 38 -4.36 6.46 0.34
CA VAL A 38 -4.24 5.12 0.93
C VAL A 38 -5.11 4.12 0.17
N TYR A 39 -4.79 2.83 0.28
CA TYR A 39 -5.55 1.76 -0.34
C TYR A 39 -5.89 0.69 0.68
N THR A 40 -7.08 0.08 0.53
CA THR A 40 -7.45 -1.09 1.33
C THR A 40 -6.55 -2.28 1.01
N GLU A 41 -6.62 -3.30 1.84
CA GLU A 41 -6.17 -4.63 1.42
C GLU A 41 -6.92 -5.04 0.13
N PHE A 42 -6.28 -5.83 -0.73
CA PHE A 42 -6.93 -6.26 -1.97
C PHE A 42 -8.01 -7.34 -1.70
N VAL A 43 -9.15 -7.21 -2.35
CA VAL A 43 -10.29 -8.10 -2.19
C VAL A 43 -10.58 -8.92 -3.44
N SER A 44 -10.95 -10.18 -3.24
CA SER A 44 -11.32 -11.08 -4.35
C SER A 44 -12.66 -10.70 -4.94
N ALA A 45 -12.70 -10.43 -6.25
CA ALA A 45 -13.94 -10.17 -6.98
C ALA A 45 -14.91 -11.34 -6.87
N GLU A 46 -14.44 -12.58 -7.08
CA GLU A 46 -15.27 -13.79 -6.92
C GLU A 46 -15.87 -13.93 -5.51
N ALA A 47 -15.12 -13.54 -4.47
CA ALA A 47 -15.61 -13.61 -3.09
C ALA A 47 -16.62 -12.50 -2.77
N LEU A 48 -16.44 -11.30 -3.34
CA LEU A 48 -17.41 -10.20 -3.23
C LEU A 48 -18.75 -10.58 -3.86
N VAL A 49 -18.72 -11.06 -5.11
CA VAL A 49 -19.94 -11.49 -5.84
C VAL A 49 -20.69 -12.60 -5.08
N ARG A 50 -19.97 -13.48 -4.39
CA ARG A 50 -20.55 -14.52 -3.53
C ARG A 50 -20.97 -14.03 -2.15
N ASN A 51 -20.90 -12.73 -1.88
CA ASN A 51 -21.30 -12.12 -0.61
C ASN A 51 -20.56 -12.70 0.61
N ILE A 52 -19.26 -13.03 0.47
CA ILE A 52 -18.46 -13.56 1.58
C ILE A 52 -18.20 -12.46 2.62
N LYS A 53 -18.78 -12.62 3.81
CA LYS A 53 -18.78 -11.60 4.88
C LYS A 53 -17.38 -11.06 5.22
N SER A 54 -16.37 -11.92 5.32
CA SER A 54 -15.00 -11.49 5.63
C SER A 54 -14.39 -10.61 4.52
N THR A 55 -14.81 -10.81 3.27
CA THR A 55 -14.37 -9.98 2.12
C THR A 55 -15.10 -8.65 2.10
N ILE A 56 -16.41 -8.65 2.39
CA ILE A 56 -17.21 -7.43 2.48
C ILE A 56 -16.68 -6.52 3.59
N ASN A 57 -16.30 -7.07 4.74
CA ASN A 57 -15.75 -6.29 5.84
C ASN A 57 -14.47 -5.52 5.45
N LYS A 58 -13.70 -6.00 4.46
CA LYS A 58 -12.52 -5.29 3.93
C LYS A 58 -12.86 -4.06 3.09
N LEU A 59 -14.12 -3.86 2.72
CA LEU A 59 -14.57 -2.65 2.04
C LEU A 59 -14.79 -1.47 2.98
N SER A 60 -14.66 -1.67 4.29
CA SER A 60 -14.85 -0.60 5.27
C SER A 60 -13.81 0.51 5.08
N ILE A 61 -14.30 1.74 4.92
CA ILE A 61 -13.51 2.96 4.79
C ILE A 61 -14.04 4.03 5.74
N ALA A 62 -13.16 4.92 6.20
CA ALA A 62 -13.51 6.04 7.08
C ALA A 62 -13.29 7.37 6.35
N ASP A 63 -14.09 8.40 6.68
CA ASP A 63 -13.93 9.72 6.07
C ASP A 63 -12.57 10.35 6.37
N SER A 64 -11.97 10.04 7.52
CA SER A 64 -10.66 10.56 7.93
C SER A 64 -9.48 10.01 7.12
N GLU A 65 -9.68 8.92 6.36
CA GLU A 65 -8.63 8.34 5.50
C GLU A 65 -8.72 8.76 4.02
N ARG A 66 -9.72 9.57 3.66
CA ARG A 66 -9.91 10.03 2.28
C ARG A 66 -8.81 10.99 1.81
N PRO A 67 -8.39 10.93 0.52
CA PRO A 67 -8.81 9.99 -0.52
C PRO A 67 -8.36 8.56 -0.25
N VAL A 68 -9.26 7.60 -0.49
CA VAL A 68 -9.00 6.17 -0.28
C VAL A 68 -9.43 5.35 -1.50
N GLY A 69 -8.55 4.45 -1.94
CA GLY A 69 -8.83 3.50 -3.00
C GLY A 69 -9.20 2.12 -2.44
N ILE A 70 -10.19 1.46 -3.05
CA ILE A 70 -10.46 0.04 -2.80
C ILE A 70 -9.85 -0.78 -3.92
N GLN A 71 -8.98 -1.73 -3.56
CA GLN A 71 -8.31 -2.57 -4.55
C GLN A 71 -9.01 -3.93 -4.68
N ILE A 72 -9.36 -4.30 -5.91
CA ILE A 72 -9.97 -5.59 -6.26
C ILE A 72 -9.06 -6.42 -7.17
N TYR A 73 -9.18 -7.74 -7.10
CA TYR A 73 -8.51 -8.66 -8.01
C TYR A 73 -9.43 -9.82 -8.42
N GLY A 74 -9.23 -10.27 -9.64
CA GLY A 74 -9.97 -11.39 -10.22
C GLY A 74 -9.31 -11.87 -11.51
N ARG A 75 -10.01 -12.75 -12.24
CA ARG A 75 -9.50 -13.38 -13.45
C ARG A 75 -10.55 -13.56 -14.55
N ASP A 76 -11.75 -13.07 -14.33
CA ASP A 76 -12.79 -13.04 -15.35
C ASP A 76 -13.51 -11.70 -15.37
N VAL A 77 -14.03 -11.34 -16.53
CA VAL A 77 -14.64 -10.04 -16.78
C VAL A 77 -15.89 -9.84 -15.95
N GLU A 78 -16.76 -10.84 -15.89
CA GLU A 78 -18.08 -10.73 -15.26
C GLU A 78 -17.97 -10.49 -13.75
N SER A 79 -17.16 -11.31 -13.05
CA SER A 79 -16.91 -11.14 -11.62
C SER A 79 -16.24 -9.81 -11.30
N MET A 80 -15.30 -9.34 -12.13
CA MET A 80 -14.60 -8.07 -11.91
C MET A 80 -15.53 -6.86 -12.10
N VAL A 81 -16.38 -6.89 -13.10
CA VAL A 81 -17.40 -5.85 -13.35
C VAL A 81 -18.39 -5.80 -12.20
N GLU A 82 -18.93 -6.93 -11.78
CA GLU A 82 -19.89 -6.97 -10.68
C GLU A 82 -19.27 -6.56 -9.34
N ALA A 83 -18.05 -7.01 -9.05
CA ALA A 83 -17.30 -6.58 -7.87
C ALA A 83 -17.05 -5.07 -7.87
N ALA A 84 -16.70 -4.47 -9.02
CA ALA A 84 -16.51 -3.03 -9.12
C ALA A 84 -17.79 -2.24 -8.81
N LYS A 85 -18.95 -2.71 -9.27
CA LYS A 85 -20.26 -2.12 -8.94
C LYS A 85 -20.59 -2.24 -7.44
N ILE A 86 -20.27 -3.38 -6.81
CA ILE A 86 -20.44 -3.57 -5.36
C ILE A 86 -19.54 -2.58 -4.61
N VAL A 87 -18.27 -2.46 -5.01
CA VAL A 87 -17.31 -1.53 -4.42
C VAL A 87 -17.75 -0.08 -4.60
N GLU A 88 -18.29 0.30 -5.75
CA GLU A 88 -18.79 1.66 -5.99
C GLU A 88 -19.89 2.08 -5.01
N GLN A 89 -20.71 1.14 -4.50
CA GLN A 89 -21.77 1.42 -3.52
C GLN A 89 -21.24 1.95 -2.18
N VAL A 90 -20.01 1.62 -1.80
CA VAL A 90 -19.37 2.19 -0.60
C VAL A 90 -18.63 3.50 -0.86
N SER A 91 -18.75 4.02 -2.10
CA SER A 91 -18.26 5.33 -2.52
C SER A 91 -16.77 5.57 -2.22
N PRO A 92 -15.84 4.69 -2.64
CA PRO A 92 -14.42 4.99 -2.57
C PRO A 92 -14.06 6.13 -3.51
N ASP A 93 -12.93 6.78 -3.26
CA ASP A 93 -12.43 7.83 -4.17
C ASP A 93 -11.88 7.22 -5.47
N VAL A 94 -11.35 5.98 -5.41
CA VAL A 94 -10.79 5.24 -6.54
C VAL A 94 -11.10 3.74 -6.41
N ILE A 95 -11.36 3.08 -7.53
CA ILE A 95 -11.33 1.60 -7.63
C ILE A 95 -10.03 1.21 -8.32
N ASP A 96 -9.19 0.42 -7.63
CA ASP A 96 -7.89 0.00 -8.15
C ASP A 96 -7.90 -1.48 -8.55
N LEU A 97 -7.38 -1.79 -9.74
CA LEU A 97 -7.29 -3.16 -10.24
C LEU A 97 -5.91 -3.74 -9.96
N ASN A 98 -5.87 -4.85 -9.22
CA ASN A 98 -4.62 -5.52 -8.88
C ASN A 98 -4.20 -6.51 -9.97
N PHE A 99 -3.19 -6.14 -10.74
CA PHE A 99 -2.48 -7.01 -11.67
C PHE A 99 -1.01 -7.22 -11.27
N GLY A 100 -0.69 -7.03 -9.97
CA GLY A 100 0.68 -7.07 -9.47
C GLY A 100 0.96 -8.07 -8.34
N CYS A 101 -0.05 -8.64 -7.66
CA CYS A 101 0.16 -9.57 -6.54
C CYS A 101 0.89 -10.84 -7.00
N PRO A 102 2.13 -11.13 -6.49
CA PRO A 102 2.92 -12.26 -6.97
C PRO A 102 2.65 -13.55 -6.19
N VAL A 103 1.80 -13.51 -5.16
CA VAL A 103 1.55 -14.64 -4.26
C VAL A 103 1.03 -15.85 -5.04
N LYS A 104 1.65 -17.01 -4.83
CA LYS A 104 1.38 -18.23 -5.62
C LYS A 104 -0.10 -18.58 -5.68
N LYS A 105 -0.83 -18.53 -4.54
CA LYS A 105 -2.27 -18.86 -4.49
C LYS A 105 -3.16 -17.93 -5.34
N VAL A 106 -2.68 -16.74 -5.70
CA VAL A 106 -3.36 -15.77 -6.57
C VAL A 106 -2.85 -15.90 -8.01
N ALA A 107 -1.55 -15.76 -8.22
CA ALA A 107 -0.93 -15.72 -9.54
C ALA A 107 -1.05 -17.06 -10.30
N SER A 108 -0.97 -18.22 -9.61
CA SER A 108 -1.15 -19.53 -10.24
C SER A 108 -2.57 -19.78 -10.79
N LYS A 109 -3.55 -19.05 -10.26
CA LYS A 109 -4.94 -19.10 -10.72
C LYS A 109 -5.24 -18.12 -11.87
N GLY A 110 -4.23 -17.39 -12.35
CA GLY A 110 -4.38 -16.40 -13.42
C GLY A 110 -4.86 -15.02 -12.96
N ALA A 111 -4.94 -14.76 -11.63
CA ALA A 111 -5.31 -13.46 -11.07
C ALA A 111 -4.08 -12.68 -10.59
N GLY A 112 -4.25 -11.41 -10.22
CA GLY A 112 -3.13 -10.56 -9.80
C GLY A 112 -2.05 -10.52 -10.88
N SER A 113 -0.79 -10.75 -10.53
CA SER A 113 0.30 -10.79 -11.52
C SER A 113 0.23 -11.97 -12.51
N GLY A 114 -0.65 -12.95 -12.28
CA GLY A 114 -0.95 -14.01 -13.24
C GLY A 114 -1.53 -13.47 -14.54
N MET A 115 -2.20 -12.33 -14.51
CA MET A 115 -2.75 -11.63 -15.68
C MET A 115 -1.66 -11.16 -16.66
N LEU A 116 -0.42 -10.97 -16.21
CA LEU A 116 0.72 -10.63 -17.10
C LEU A 116 1.03 -11.71 -18.15
N ARG A 117 0.45 -12.89 -18.00
CA ARG A 117 0.51 -13.97 -19.01
C ARG A 117 -0.67 -13.97 -19.98
N ASN A 118 -1.66 -13.11 -19.78
CA ASN A 118 -2.84 -12.98 -20.62
C ASN A 118 -3.25 -11.51 -20.73
N ILE A 119 -2.44 -10.73 -21.44
CA ILE A 119 -2.67 -9.28 -21.64
C ILE A 119 -4.03 -9.01 -22.30
N PRO A 120 -4.49 -9.75 -23.33
CA PRO A 120 -5.82 -9.50 -23.89
C PRO A 120 -6.93 -9.54 -22.84
N LEU A 121 -6.94 -10.55 -21.96
CA LEU A 121 -7.95 -10.65 -20.90
C LEU A 121 -7.79 -9.54 -19.85
N MET A 122 -6.56 -9.14 -19.51
CA MET A 122 -6.30 -8.00 -18.62
C MET A 122 -6.94 -6.72 -19.16
N LEU A 123 -6.76 -6.46 -20.45
CA LEU A 123 -7.30 -5.28 -21.12
C LEU A 123 -8.82 -5.33 -21.22
N ASP A 124 -9.40 -6.50 -21.50
CA ASP A 124 -10.85 -6.69 -21.56
C ASP A 124 -11.49 -6.45 -20.19
N ILE A 125 -10.93 -7.03 -19.12
CA ILE A 125 -11.36 -6.76 -17.74
C ILE A 125 -11.30 -5.25 -17.44
N THR A 126 -10.16 -4.61 -17.73
CA THR A 126 -9.96 -3.19 -17.45
C THR A 126 -10.99 -2.32 -18.18
N ARG A 127 -11.19 -2.58 -19.48
CA ARG A 127 -12.14 -1.82 -20.32
C ARG A 127 -13.58 -1.97 -19.83
N GLU A 128 -14.00 -3.18 -19.52
CA GLU A 128 -15.37 -3.44 -19.08
C GLU A 128 -15.62 -2.90 -17.66
N VAL A 129 -14.65 -2.97 -16.76
CA VAL A 129 -14.77 -2.32 -15.43
C VAL A 129 -14.87 -0.80 -15.58
N VAL A 130 -13.99 -0.16 -16.37
CA VAL A 130 -14.05 1.30 -16.60
C VAL A 130 -15.42 1.75 -17.16
N LYS A 131 -16.00 0.96 -18.06
CA LYS A 131 -17.34 1.26 -18.61
C LYS A 131 -18.47 1.10 -17.58
N ALA A 132 -18.29 0.20 -16.62
CA ALA A 132 -19.36 -0.21 -15.72
C ALA A 132 -19.54 0.71 -14.51
N VAL A 133 -18.53 1.52 -14.14
CA VAL A 133 -18.53 2.37 -12.95
C VAL A 133 -18.25 3.84 -13.29
N ARG A 134 -18.68 4.75 -12.40
CA ARG A 134 -18.41 6.18 -12.50
C ARG A 134 -17.17 6.59 -11.70
N THR A 135 -16.86 5.84 -10.66
CA THR A 135 -15.67 6.03 -9.82
C THR A 135 -14.40 5.90 -10.67
N PRO A 136 -13.39 6.78 -10.51
CA PRO A 136 -12.12 6.65 -11.23
C PRO A 136 -11.51 5.26 -11.05
N VAL A 137 -11.08 4.64 -12.15
CA VAL A 137 -10.41 3.34 -12.12
C VAL A 137 -8.91 3.52 -12.31
N THR A 138 -8.11 2.89 -11.46
CA THR A 138 -6.65 2.83 -11.57
C THR A 138 -6.17 1.39 -11.66
N VAL A 139 -4.93 1.21 -12.05
CA VAL A 139 -4.31 -0.13 -12.15
C VAL A 139 -3.00 -0.14 -11.39
N LYS A 140 -2.74 -1.23 -10.66
CA LYS A 140 -1.43 -1.52 -10.09
C LYS A 140 -0.87 -2.82 -10.66
N THR A 141 0.31 -2.73 -11.29
CA THR A 141 0.94 -3.87 -11.96
C THR A 141 2.46 -3.96 -11.71
N ARG A 142 3.14 -4.84 -12.42
CA ARG A 142 4.60 -5.07 -12.40
C ARG A 142 5.18 -4.89 -13.81
N LEU A 143 6.52 -4.96 -13.92
CA LEU A 143 7.25 -4.81 -15.20
C LEU A 143 6.90 -5.89 -16.24
N GLY A 144 6.52 -7.07 -15.76
CA GLY A 144 6.23 -8.23 -16.60
C GLY A 144 6.19 -9.51 -15.77
N TRP A 145 6.05 -10.65 -16.44
CA TRP A 145 6.03 -11.97 -15.80
C TRP A 145 7.43 -12.37 -15.29
N ASP A 146 8.44 -12.26 -16.12
CA ASP A 146 9.84 -12.53 -15.84
C ASP A 146 10.74 -11.62 -16.70
N SER A 147 12.06 -11.84 -16.67
CA SER A 147 13.04 -11.04 -17.40
C SER A 147 12.95 -11.13 -18.93
N GLU A 148 12.37 -12.22 -19.45
CA GLU A 148 12.18 -12.40 -20.90
C GLU A 148 10.85 -11.85 -21.39
N ASN A 149 9.92 -11.61 -20.46
CA ASN A 149 8.56 -11.16 -20.73
C ASN A 149 8.27 -9.83 -20.01
N LEU A 150 9.10 -8.81 -20.29
CA LEU A 150 8.90 -7.43 -19.86
C LEU A 150 7.91 -6.77 -20.82
N VAL A 151 6.77 -6.33 -20.30
CA VAL A 151 5.67 -5.83 -21.12
C VAL A 151 5.23 -4.40 -20.76
N ILE A 152 5.78 -3.83 -19.69
CA ILE A 152 5.21 -2.63 -19.06
C ILE A 152 5.18 -1.42 -19.99
N THR A 153 6.20 -1.22 -20.83
CA THR A 153 6.30 -0.06 -21.72
C THR A 153 5.17 -0.03 -22.76
N THR A 154 4.81 -1.18 -23.32
CA THR A 154 3.68 -1.31 -24.24
C THR A 154 2.35 -1.43 -23.51
N LEU A 155 2.34 -2.15 -22.39
CA LEU A 155 1.13 -2.37 -21.57
C LEU A 155 0.58 -1.06 -20.99
N ALA A 156 1.44 -0.11 -20.63
CA ALA A 156 1.02 1.17 -20.08
C ALA A 156 0.13 1.96 -21.05
N GLU A 157 0.48 2.02 -22.34
CA GLU A 157 -0.34 2.66 -23.35
C GLU A 157 -1.69 1.94 -23.52
N GLN A 158 -1.66 0.61 -23.61
CA GLN A 158 -2.87 -0.20 -23.78
C GLN A 158 -3.84 -0.06 -22.58
N LEU A 159 -3.31 0.01 -21.36
CA LEU A 159 -4.13 0.24 -20.16
C LEU A 159 -4.71 1.67 -20.15
N GLN A 160 -3.92 2.68 -20.53
CA GLN A 160 -4.44 4.04 -20.72
C GLN A 160 -5.57 4.09 -21.73
N ASP A 161 -5.44 3.38 -22.86
CA ASP A 161 -6.47 3.31 -23.91
C ASP A 161 -7.75 2.60 -23.44
N CYS A 162 -7.67 1.79 -22.37
CA CYS A 162 -8.85 1.26 -21.70
C CYS A 162 -9.61 2.30 -20.86
N GLY A 163 -9.00 3.48 -20.60
CA GLY A 163 -9.62 4.58 -19.88
C GLY A 163 -9.30 4.61 -18.37
N ILE A 164 -8.19 4.01 -17.93
CA ILE A 164 -7.76 4.17 -16.53
C ILE A 164 -7.25 5.59 -16.27
N GLU A 165 -7.36 6.04 -15.02
CA GLU A 165 -7.03 7.41 -14.61
C GLU A 165 -5.61 7.55 -14.00
N ALA A 166 -4.95 6.44 -13.64
CA ALA A 166 -3.57 6.40 -13.19
C ALA A 166 -3.03 4.96 -13.23
N LEU A 167 -1.70 4.82 -13.34
CA LEU A 167 -1.01 3.54 -13.37
C LEU A 167 0.09 3.49 -12.32
N THR A 168 0.02 2.51 -11.41
CA THR A 168 1.10 2.21 -10.46
C THR A 168 1.94 1.04 -10.96
N ILE A 169 3.25 1.25 -11.04
CA ILE A 169 4.20 0.26 -11.55
C ILE A 169 5.17 -0.15 -10.44
N HIS A 170 5.16 -1.43 -10.05
CA HIS A 170 6.20 -1.98 -9.21
C HIS A 170 7.41 -2.38 -10.07
N GLY A 171 8.58 -1.83 -9.78
CA GLY A 171 9.85 -2.03 -10.51
C GLY A 171 10.43 -3.45 -10.42
N ARG A 172 9.59 -4.48 -10.31
CA ARG A 172 9.98 -5.90 -10.35
C ARG A 172 9.05 -6.69 -11.26
N THR A 173 9.58 -7.80 -11.79
CA THR A 173 8.75 -8.80 -12.44
C THR A 173 8.00 -9.67 -11.41
N ARG A 174 7.03 -10.47 -11.88
CA ARG A 174 6.37 -11.46 -11.00
C ARG A 174 7.38 -12.51 -10.51
N ALA A 175 8.27 -12.99 -11.35
CA ALA A 175 9.24 -14.02 -11.00
C ALA A 175 10.20 -13.59 -9.89
N GLN A 176 10.61 -12.34 -9.87
CA GLN A 176 11.45 -11.77 -8.78
C GLN A 176 10.72 -11.75 -7.44
N MET A 177 9.39 -11.70 -7.41
CA MET A 177 8.62 -11.47 -6.18
C MET A 177 9.12 -10.24 -5.41
N TYR A 178 10.02 -10.44 -4.43
CA TYR A 178 10.66 -9.39 -3.62
C TYR A 178 12.20 -9.53 -3.60
N THR A 179 12.78 -10.40 -4.42
CA THR A 179 14.23 -10.60 -4.51
C THR A 179 14.87 -9.60 -5.47
N GLY A 180 16.18 -9.39 -5.33
CA GLY A 180 16.91 -8.40 -6.11
C GLY A 180 16.44 -6.97 -5.82
N ASN A 181 16.78 -6.03 -6.69
CA ASN A 181 16.40 -4.63 -6.60
C ASN A 181 15.25 -4.31 -7.55
N ALA A 182 14.42 -3.33 -7.18
CA ALA A 182 13.43 -2.77 -8.09
C ALA A 182 14.14 -1.99 -9.21
N ASP A 183 13.79 -2.28 -10.45
CA ASP A 183 14.28 -1.54 -11.61
C ASP A 183 13.32 -0.40 -11.94
N TRP A 184 13.79 0.81 -11.71
CA TRP A 184 13.04 2.03 -11.99
C TRP A 184 13.29 2.58 -13.40
N SER A 185 14.22 1.99 -14.17
CA SER A 185 14.52 2.45 -15.53
C SER A 185 13.31 2.31 -16.46
N LEU A 186 12.61 1.18 -16.40
CA LEU A 186 11.40 0.94 -17.18
C LEU A 186 10.21 1.80 -16.71
N ILE A 187 10.15 2.15 -15.42
CA ILE A 187 9.14 3.11 -14.92
C ILE A 187 9.39 4.48 -15.54
N LYS A 188 10.67 4.90 -15.60
CA LYS A 188 11.07 6.15 -16.26
C LYS A 188 10.76 6.11 -17.77
N GLU A 189 11.03 5.00 -18.45
CA GLU A 189 10.72 4.85 -19.87
C GLU A 189 9.22 5.03 -20.15
N VAL A 190 8.35 4.44 -19.31
CA VAL A 190 6.91 4.68 -19.38
C VAL A 190 6.58 6.15 -19.12
N LYS A 191 7.19 6.78 -18.11
CA LYS A 191 6.92 8.19 -17.76
C LYS A 191 7.39 9.16 -18.85
N ASP A 192 8.51 8.88 -19.49
CA ASP A 192 9.07 9.72 -20.56
C ASP A 192 8.35 9.51 -21.92
N ASN A 193 7.50 8.52 -22.05
CA ASN A 193 6.76 8.25 -23.29
C ASN A 193 5.73 9.37 -23.54
N PRO A 194 5.85 10.15 -24.63
CA PRO A 194 4.97 11.28 -24.90
C PRO A 194 3.52 10.91 -25.19
N ARG A 195 3.23 9.61 -25.38
CA ARG A 195 1.86 9.12 -25.55
C ARG A 195 1.16 8.81 -24.22
N ILE A 196 1.88 8.80 -23.12
CA ILE A 196 1.32 8.59 -21.79
C ILE A 196 0.91 9.94 -21.21
N HIS A 197 -0.39 10.08 -20.92
CA HIS A 197 -0.98 11.31 -20.39
C HIS A 197 -1.54 11.14 -18.97
N ILE A 198 -1.74 9.90 -18.53
CA ILE A 198 -2.17 9.58 -17.17
C ILE A 198 -0.99 9.65 -16.18
N PRO A 199 -1.25 9.93 -14.90
CA PRO A 199 -0.22 9.89 -13.86
C PRO A 199 0.42 8.51 -13.73
N ILE A 200 1.74 8.49 -13.60
CA ILE A 200 2.55 7.29 -13.36
C ILE A 200 3.07 7.32 -11.93
N ILE A 201 2.69 6.31 -11.15
CA ILE A 201 3.08 6.12 -9.76
C ILE A 201 4.18 5.06 -9.69
N GLY A 202 5.37 5.44 -9.22
CA GLY A 202 6.48 4.52 -9.03
C GLY A 202 6.39 3.77 -7.70
N ASN A 203 6.72 2.49 -7.69
CA ASN A 203 6.73 1.65 -6.50
C ASN A 203 7.90 0.64 -6.53
N GLY A 204 8.47 0.37 -5.37
CA GLY A 204 9.52 -0.63 -5.15
C GLY A 204 10.77 -0.06 -4.50
N ASP A 205 11.19 -0.66 -3.38
CA ASP A 205 12.40 -0.36 -2.60
C ASP A 205 12.55 1.10 -2.14
N ILE A 206 11.44 1.76 -1.91
CA ILE A 206 11.42 3.07 -1.23
C ILE A 206 11.37 2.80 0.27
N THR A 207 12.49 2.99 0.96
CA THR A 207 12.67 2.68 2.38
C THR A 207 13.08 3.89 3.21
N THR A 208 13.67 4.91 2.57
CA THR A 208 14.12 6.16 3.19
C THR A 208 13.52 7.39 2.52
N ALA A 209 13.64 8.53 3.18
CA ALA A 209 13.18 9.81 2.65
C ALA A 209 14.01 10.26 1.42
N GLU A 210 15.31 9.95 1.43
CA GLU A 210 16.22 10.22 0.33
C GLU A 210 15.83 9.42 -0.94
N GLU A 211 15.50 8.14 -0.77
CA GLU A 211 15.03 7.31 -1.88
C GLU A 211 13.72 7.82 -2.46
N ALA A 212 12.77 8.25 -1.60
CA ALA A 212 11.53 8.87 -2.06
C ALA A 212 11.76 10.17 -2.83
N LYS A 213 12.62 11.06 -2.32
CA LYS A 213 13.03 12.31 -3.01
C LYS A 213 13.69 12.02 -4.33
N MET A 214 14.66 11.10 -4.35
CA MET A 214 15.39 10.70 -5.55
C MET A 214 14.44 10.10 -6.62
N ALA A 215 13.40 9.37 -6.20
CA ALA A 215 12.43 8.82 -7.13
C ALA A 215 11.73 9.90 -7.96
N PHE A 216 11.34 11.02 -7.36
CA PHE A 216 10.78 12.15 -8.07
C PHE A 216 11.82 12.85 -8.96
N GLU A 217 13.02 13.11 -8.44
CA GLU A 217 14.06 13.89 -9.13
C GLU A 217 14.68 13.15 -10.31
N ARG A 218 14.96 11.84 -10.15
CA ARG A 218 15.65 11.03 -11.15
C ARG A 218 14.71 10.41 -12.18
N TYR A 219 13.54 9.95 -11.74
CA TYR A 219 12.62 9.19 -12.61
C TYR A 219 11.40 10.00 -13.04
N GLY A 220 11.17 11.18 -12.47
CA GLY A 220 10.14 12.12 -12.90
C GLY A 220 8.70 11.62 -12.67
N VAL A 221 8.49 10.59 -11.84
CA VAL A 221 7.16 10.03 -11.56
C VAL A 221 6.23 11.06 -10.91
N ASP A 222 4.94 10.93 -11.13
CA ASP A 222 3.93 11.86 -10.60
C ASP A 222 3.63 11.61 -9.12
N ALA A 223 3.81 10.37 -8.66
CA ALA A 223 3.69 9.97 -7.25
C ALA A 223 4.64 8.81 -6.93
N VAL A 224 4.92 8.63 -5.65
CA VAL A 224 5.68 7.49 -5.13
C VAL A 224 4.81 6.68 -4.17
N MET A 225 4.70 5.37 -4.43
CA MET A 225 3.95 4.46 -3.56
C MET A 225 4.91 3.70 -2.64
N VAL A 226 4.69 3.83 -1.32
CA VAL A 226 5.51 3.24 -0.27
C VAL A 226 4.82 2.01 0.30
N GLY A 227 5.56 0.90 0.40
CA GLY A 227 5.05 -0.37 0.95
C GLY A 227 5.74 -0.75 2.25
N ARG A 228 6.63 -1.74 2.22
CA ARG A 228 7.24 -2.38 3.40
C ARG A 228 7.89 -1.45 4.41
N ALA A 229 8.37 -0.28 3.97
CA ALA A 229 8.96 0.73 4.86
C ALA A 229 7.98 1.31 5.89
N THR A 230 6.68 1.16 5.65
CA THR A 230 5.62 1.67 6.52
C THR A 230 5.28 0.72 7.69
N PHE A 231 5.74 -0.53 7.68
CA PHE A 231 5.39 -1.54 8.70
C PHE A 231 5.80 -1.09 10.09
N GLY A 232 4.80 -0.86 10.97
CA GLY A 232 5.02 -0.35 12.30
C GLY A 232 5.76 1.01 12.34
N ARG A 233 5.63 1.79 11.26
CA ARG A 233 6.25 3.10 11.08
C ARG A 233 5.34 4.00 10.23
N PRO A 234 4.08 4.26 10.62
CA PRO A 234 3.19 5.10 9.81
C PRO A 234 3.73 6.53 9.63
N TRP A 235 4.53 7.03 10.57
CA TRP A 235 5.17 8.35 10.52
C TRP A 235 6.25 8.49 9.45
N VAL A 236 6.65 7.43 8.75
CA VAL A 236 7.60 7.52 7.63
C VAL A 236 7.13 8.48 6.53
N PHE A 237 5.81 8.63 6.36
CA PHE A 237 5.25 9.61 5.43
C PHE A 237 5.57 11.05 5.82
N LYS A 238 5.57 11.37 7.12
CA LYS A 238 5.98 12.69 7.63
C LYS A 238 7.45 12.94 7.30
N GLU A 239 8.32 12.01 7.66
CA GLU A 239 9.77 12.11 7.41
C GLU A 239 10.08 12.29 5.91
N MET A 240 9.44 11.50 5.04
CA MET A 240 9.59 11.62 3.59
C MET A 240 9.08 12.96 3.05
N ASN A 241 7.89 13.41 3.48
CA ASN A 241 7.32 14.68 3.04
C ASN A 241 8.16 15.88 3.47
N GLU A 242 8.70 15.88 4.69
CA GLU A 242 9.58 16.94 5.17
C GLU A 242 10.83 17.08 4.28
N LEU A 243 11.52 15.98 4.00
CA LEU A 243 12.69 16.00 3.14
C LEU A 243 12.37 16.40 1.68
N ILE A 244 11.27 15.89 1.12
CA ILE A 244 10.84 16.23 -0.24
C ILE A 244 10.54 17.72 -0.38
N ARG A 245 9.98 18.34 0.66
CA ARG A 245 9.63 19.79 0.70
C ARG A 245 10.79 20.66 1.15
N GLY A 246 11.94 20.09 1.54
CA GLY A 246 13.08 20.85 2.06
C GLY A 246 12.83 21.44 3.46
N ILE A 247 11.95 20.82 4.24
CA ILE A 247 11.64 21.23 5.62
C ILE A 247 12.64 20.52 6.54
N ASP A 248 13.27 21.28 7.44
CA ASP A 248 14.08 20.71 8.52
C ASP A 248 13.14 20.03 9.55
N GLY A 249 13.13 18.72 9.53
CA GLY A 249 12.31 17.90 10.43
C GLY A 249 12.89 17.74 11.84
N SER A 250 14.07 18.30 12.14
CA SER A 250 14.75 18.11 13.44
C SER A 250 13.92 18.59 14.62
N SER A 251 13.25 19.73 14.48
CA SER A 251 12.40 20.33 15.54
C SER A 251 11.04 19.63 15.72
N THR A 252 10.65 18.79 14.77
CA THR A 252 9.36 18.07 14.75
C THR A 252 9.56 16.56 14.76
N ALA A 253 10.78 16.09 15.02
CA ALA A 253 11.10 14.68 15.14
C ALA A 253 10.30 14.03 16.27
N LEU A 254 9.68 12.88 15.98
CA LEU A 254 8.95 12.13 17.00
C LEU A 254 9.90 11.50 18.00
N THR A 255 9.59 11.70 19.28
CA THR A 255 10.31 11.06 20.40
C THR A 255 9.99 9.56 20.47
N ILE A 256 10.70 8.83 21.31
CA ILE A 256 10.37 7.43 21.63
C ILE A 256 8.95 7.34 22.21
N ASP A 257 8.57 8.29 23.08
CA ASP A 257 7.23 8.33 23.67
C ASP A 257 6.16 8.46 22.58
N ASP A 258 6.30 9.44 21.69
CA ASP A 258 5.36 9.67 20.60
C ASP A 258 5.20 8.41 19.74
N LYS A 259 6.30 7.77 19.38
CA LYS A 259 6.27 6.56 18.53
C LYS A 259 5.59 5.37 19.21
N ILE A 260 5.83 5.17 20.50
CA ILE A 260 5.16 4.11 21.27
C ILE A 260 3.67 4.42 21.41
N ASP A 261 3.31 5.68 21.71
CA ASP A 261 1.89 6.07 21.82
C ASP A 261 1.14 5.91 20.50
N ILE A 262 1.75 6.23 19.35
CA ILE A 262 1.19 5.97 18.04
C ILE A 262 0.92 4.47 17.80
N LEU A 263 1.85 3.59 18.22
CA LEU A 263 1.66 2.15 18.08
C LEU A 263 0.55 1.60 19.00
N LYS A 264 0.39 2.16 20.19
CA LYS A 264 -0.73 1.86 21.09
C LYS A 264 -2.05 2.33 20.50
N GLU A 265 -2.09 3.56 19.99
CA GLU A 265 -3.25 4.10 19.30
C GLU A 265 -3.66 3.24 18.12
N GLN A 266 -2.70 2.69 17.35
CA GLN A 266 -3.02 1.74 16.28
C GLN A 266 -3.77 0.52 16.81
N LEU A 267 -3.34 -0.02 17.95
CA LEU A 267 -4.02 -1.15 18.60
C LEU A 267 -5.47 -0.78 18.99
N GLU A 268 -5.65 0.36 19.62
CA GLU A 268 -6.96 0.84 20.06
C GLU A 268 -7.92 1.04 18.88
N ILE A 269 -7.46 1.72 17.82
CA ILE A 269 -8.26 1.92 16.60
C ILE A 269 -8.64 0.58 15.96
N ASN A 270 -7.70 -0.35 15.85
CA ASN A 270 -7.96 -1.66 15.25
C ASN A 270 -8.96 -2.48 16.06
N VAL A 271 -8.86 -2.46 17.39
CA VAL A 271 -9.83 -3.12 18.28
C VAL A 271 -11.22 -2.49 18.13
N GLU A 272 -11.32 -1.17 18.08
CA GLU A 272 -12.59 -0.45 17.90
C GLU A 272 -13.22 -0.72 16.53
N LYS A 273 -12.42 -0.65 15.45
CA LYS A 273 -12.94 -0.67 14.07
C LYS A 273 -13.14 -2.09 13.51
N ILE A 274 -12.44 -3.08 14.03
CA ILE A 274 -12.50 -4.46 13.51
C ILE A 274 -13.20 -5.35 14.55
N ASP A 275 -12.48 -5.77 15.55
CA ASP A 275 -12.82 -6.45 16.81
C ASP A 275 -11.51 -6.69 17.59
N GLU A 276 -11.65 -7.08 18.88
CA GLU A 276 -10.48 -7.26 19.74
C GLU A 276 -9.51 -8.31 19.20
N TYR A 277 -9.99 -9.51 18.86
CA TYR A 277 -9.13 -10.60 18.41
C TYR A 277 -8.36 -10.25 17.12
N ARG A 278 -9.06 -9.75 16.11
CA ARG A 278 -8.42 -9.38 14.83
C ARG A 278 -7.60 -8.11 14.95
N GLY A 279 -8.05 -7.13 15.71
CA GLY A 279 -7.31 -5.91 16.01
C GLY A 279 -5.94 -6.20 16.60
N ILE A 280 -5.88 -7.09 17.62
CA ILE A 280 -4.62 -7.56 18.19
C ILE A 280 -3.78 -8.30 17.13
N LEU A 281 -4.39 -9.21 16.37
CA LEU A 281 -3.69 -10.02 15.37
C LEU A 281 -3.03 -9.17 14.29
N HIS A 282 -3.69 -8.13 13.82
CA HIS A 282 -3.17 -7.19 12.82
C HIS A 282 -2.06 -6.32 13.42
N THR A 283 -2.31 -5.70 14.57
CA THR A 283 -1.36 -4.77 15.20
C THR A 283 -0.05 -5.45 15.58
N ARG A 284 -0.07 -6.65 16.16
CA ARG A 284 1.15 -7.35 16.56
C ARG A 284 2.12 -7.66 15.41
N ARG A 285 1.63 -7.75 14.16
CA ARG A 285 2.49 -7.90 12.97
C ARG A 285 3.26 -6.62 12.69
N HIS A 286 2.60 -5.47 12.82
CA HIS A 286 3.26 -4.17 12.72
C HIS A 286 4.33 -4.02 13.81
N LEU A 287 3.98 -4.33 15.06
CA LEU A 287 4.89 -4.23 16.19
C LEU A 287 6.12 -5.12 16.00
N ALA A 288 5.93 -6.38 15.62
CA ALA A 288 7.01 -7.33 15.39
C ALA A 288 7.93 -6.95 14.22
N SER A 289 7.51 -6.03 13.35
CA SER A 289 8.25 -5.57 12.16
C SER A 289 8.77 -4.15 12.30
N SER A 290 8.34 -3.41 13.32
CA SER A 290 8.70 -2.01 13.51
C SER A 290 10.21 -1.82 13.71
N PRO A 291 10.82 -0.90 12.95
CA PRO A 291 12.26 -0.65 13.07
C PRO A 291 12.66 0.00 14.40
N ILE A 292 11.74 0.64 15.12
CA ILE A 292 12.01 1.30 16.41
C ILE A 292 12.60 0.34 17.45
N PHE A 293 12.25 -0.94 17.38
CA PHE A 293 12.68 -1.92 18.37
C PHE A 293 14.01 -2.59 18.05
N LYS A 294 14.63 -2.31 16.89
CA LYS A 294 15.88 -2.99 16.45
C LYS A 294 17.08 -2.74 17.37
N GLY A 295 17.07 -1.62 18.10
CA GLY A 295 18.15 -1.29 19.07
C GLY A 295 18.03 -2.00 20.42
N ILE A 296 16.91 -2.66 20.71
CA ILE A 296 16.67 -3.30 22.01
C ILE A 296 17.51 -4.60 22.08
N PRO A 297 18.36 -4.80 23.12
CA PRO A 297 19.03 -6.07 23.35
C PRO A 297 18.04 -7.22 23.44
N ASP A 298 18.39 -8.38 22.89
CA ASP A 298 17.52 -9.56 22.86
C ASP A 298 16.13 -9.34 22.23
N PHE A 299 16.02 -8.42 21.28
CA PHE A 299 14.74 -8.10 20.58
C PHE A 299 14.00 -9.33 20.07
N LYS A 300 14.72 -10.42 19.76
CA LYS A 300 14.10 -11.68 19.35
C LYS A 300 13.05 -12.18 20.35
N GLN A 301 13.34 -12.10 21.66
CA GLN A 301 12.41 -12.53 22.72
C GLN A 301 11.21 -11.58 22.81
N THR A 302 11.45 -10.27 22.76
CA THR A 302 10.40 -9.24 22.72
C THR A 302 9.48 -9.43 21.51
N ARG A 303 10.05 -9.68 20.33
CA ARG A 303 9.30 -9.97 19.11
C ARG A 303 8.42 -11.22 19.25
N ILE A 304 8.93 -12.29 19.86
CA ILE A 304 8.14 -13.50 20.13
C ILE A 304 6.98 -13.20 21.07
N ALA A 305 7.23 -12.42 22.14
CA ALA A 305 6.20 -12.00 23.07
C ALA A 305 5.10 -11.20 22.35
N MET A 306 5.45 -10.20 21.55
CA MET A 306 4.50 -9.43 20.73
C MET A 306 3.64 -10.33 19.83
N LEU A 307 4.26 -11.30 19.14
CA LEU A 307 3.55 -12.19 18.21
C LEU A 307 2.65 -13.22 18.93
N ARG A 308 2.84 -13.44 20.23
CA ARG A 308 2.06 -14.38 21.05
C ARG A 308 1.02 -13.71 21.91
N ALA A 309 1.11 -12.40 22.12
CA ALA A 309 0.14 -11.64 22.90
C ALA A 309 -1.29 -11.82 22.35
N ASN A 310 -2.24 -12.04 23.23
CA ASN A 310 -3.64 -12.30 22.88
C ASN A 310 -4.62 -11.31 23.52
N THR A 311 -4.14 -10.40 24.35
CA THR A 311 -4.94 -9.33 24.96
C THR A 311 -4.32 -7.97 24.71
N VAL A 312 -5.14 -6.92 24.81
CA VAL A 312 -4.70 -5.51 24.71
C VAL A 312 -3.71 -5.18 25.81
N GLU A 313 -3.97 -5.67 27.03
CA GLU A 313 -3.13 -5.45 28.20
C GLU A 313 -1.74 -6.06 28.03
N GLU A 314 -1.64 -7.27 27.50
CA GLU A 314 -0.36 -7.93 27.20
C GLU A 314 0.47 -7.10 26.22
N LEU A 315 -0.13 -6.66 25.09
CA LEU A 315 0.58 -5.84 24.10
C LEU A 315 1.00 -4.49 24.68
N ASN A 316 0.12 -3.82 25.41
CA ASN A 316 0.43 -2.55 26.05
C ASN A 316 1.56 -2.68 27.09
N SER A 317 1.57 -3.76 27.87
CA SER A 317 2.65 -4.04 28.83
C SER A 317 4.00 -4.23 28.12
N ILE A 318 4.02 -4.99 26.99
CA ILE A 318 5.24 -5.19 26.21
C ILE A 318 5.72 -3.85 25.60
N LEU A 319 4.82 -3.01 25.12
CA LEU A 319 5.16 -1.70 24.56
C LEU A 319 5.73 -0.75 25.62
N GLU A 320 5.21 -0.78 26.86
CA GLU A 320 5.78 0.00 27.97
C GLU A 320 7.17 -0.50 28.38
N ASP A 321 7.41 -1.81 28.43
CA ASP A 321 8.76 -2.36 28.65
C ASP A 321 9.71 -1.89 27.56
N CYS A 322 9.29 -1.93 26.30
CA CYS A 322 10.09 -1.41 25.18
C CYS A 322 10.38 0.08 25.33
N ARG A 323 9.41 0.90 25.75
CA ARG A 323 9.59 2.35 26.02
C ARG A 323 10.71 2.60 27.01
N VAL A 324 10.66 1.92 28.16
CA VAL A 324 11.67 2.05 29.22
C VAL A 324 13.07 1.66 28.70
N ARG A 325 13.16 0.54 27.99
CA ARG A 325 14.44 0.04 27.47
C ARG A 325 15.02 0.95 26.40
N LEU A 326 14.20 1.49 25.48
CA LEU A 326 14.64 2.42 24.45
C LEU A 326 15.16 3.73 25.05
N LYS A 327 14.46 4.30 26.03
CA LYS A 327 14.90 5.50 26.74
C LYS A 327 16.20 5.30 27.50
N SER A 328 16.39 4.12 28.09
CA SER A 328 17.66 3.77 28.75
C SER A 328 18.84 3.73 27.78
N ILE A 329 18.61 3.25 26.55
CA ILE A 329 19.62 3.23 25.48
C ILE A 329 19.93 4.65 25.02
N GLU A 330 18.90 5.46 24.71
CA GLU A 330 19.06 6.86 24.26
C GLU A 330 19.80 7.73 25.31
N SER A 331 19.61 7.43 26.60
CA SER A 331 20.30 8.15 27.68
C SER A 331 21.74 7.72 27.89
N ALA A 332 22.18 6.61 27.28
CA ALA A 332 23.52 6.07 27.38
C ALA A 332 24.42 6.42 26.17
N GLU A 333 23.84 6.96 25.10
CA GLU A 333 24.52 7.52 23.92
C GLU A 333 24.81 9.00 24.10
#